data_9802e91060fde74fdb3562fd7f08414d
#
_entry.id   9802e91060fde74fdb3562fd7f08414d
#
_cell.length_a   1.000
_cell.length_b   1.000
_cell.length_c   1.000
_cell.angle_alpha   90.00
_cell.angle_beta   90.00
_cell.angle_gamma   90.00
#
_symmetry.space_group_name_H-M   'P 1'
#
loop_
_entity.id
_entity.type
_entity.pdbx_description
1 polymer ?
#
loop_
_entity_poly.entity_id
_entity_poly.type
_entity_poly.pdbx_seq_one_letter_code
_entity_poly.pdbx_strand_id
1 'polypeptide(L)'
;MYLYRRSLALILWACLFTLPQARGEVTPTLNSDAIKATFGSYGVEVLYQADGTRVASLYSGHGANKVCRTLAVTEFVEPVDKSLLESHEAILAGASIGATLRAAGFTINKKLLIKTEVPANAAFVALANGTTRKGSLLFTKVYALFAERNGSSSPYAVIAEAYHPAHFPPVHEEVTQQPKLREAAERVLQKLSDFSLALSLTTPSASQS
;
A
#
# COMPACT_ATOMS: atom_id res chain seq x y z
N MET A 1 -43.55 75.25 0.03
CA MET A 1 -42.11 75.08 0.30
C MET A 1 -41.87 73.68 0.82
N TYR A 2 -41.71 72.69 -0.08
CA TYR A 2 -41.53 71.30 0.28
C TYR A 2 -40.29 70.80 -0.44
N LEU A 3 -39.28 70.42 0.33
CA LEU A 3 -38.01 69.85 -0.13
C LEU A 3 -38.15 68.30 -0.40
N TYR A 4 -37.99 67.89 -1.65
CA TYR A 4 -37.95 66.51 -2.07
C TYR A 4 -36.52 65.98 -1.88
N ARG A 5 -36.32 65.09 -0.90
CA ARG A 5 -35.11 64.30 -0.76
C ARG A 5 -35.21 63.06 -1.68
N ARG A 6 -34.41 62.99 -2.72
CA ARG A 6 -34.23 61.83 -3.52
C ARG A 6 -33.14 60.93 -2.88
N SER A 7 -33.54 59.77 -2.37
CA SER A 7 -32.65 58.73 -1.91
C SER A 7 -32.16 57.94 -3.14
N LEU A 8 -30.84 57.97 -3.45
CA LEU A 8 -30.19 57.08 -4.38
C LEU A 8 -29.94 55.73 -3.67
N ALA A 9 -30.64 54.69 -4.10
CA ALA A 9 -30.34 53.33 -3.72
C ALA A 9 -29.19 52.83 -4.63
N LEU A 10 -28.00 52.68 -4.06
CA LEU A 10 -26.85 52.00 -4.69
C LEU A 10 -27.12 50.49 -4.62
N ILE A 11 -27.43 49.90 -5.76
CA ILE A 11 -27.47 48.42 -5.91
C ILE A 11 -26.05 47.94 -6.13
N LEU A 12 -25.43 47.44 -5.06
CA LEU A 12 -24.19 46.69 -5.14
C LEU A 12 -24.46 45.27 -5.72
N TRP A 13 -24.15 45.09 -6.98
CA TRP A 13 -24.07 43.75 -7.59
C TRP A 13 -22.79 43.05 -7.08
N ALA A 14 -22.96 42.23 -6.06
CA ALA A 14 -21.90 41.31 -5.64
C ALA A 14 -21.79 40.17 -6.66
N CYS A 15 -20.88 40.30 -7.61
CA CYS A 15 -20.43 39.16 -8.44
C CYS A 15 -19.75 38.16 -7.53
N LEU A 16 -20.48 37.14 -7.09
CA LEU A 16 -19.91 35.93 -6.52
C LEU A 16 -19.17 35.20 -7.63
N PHE A 17 -17.89 35.49 -7.76
CA PHE A 17 -16.97 34.61 -8.48
C PHE A 17 -16.86 33.31 -7.67
N THR A 18 -17.66 32.30 -8.04
CA THR A 18 -17.41 30.92 -7.64
C THR A 18 -16.12 30.48 -8.35
N LEU A 19 -14.99 30.65 -7.67
CA LEU A 19 -13.75 30.00 -8.07
C LEU A 19 -14.03 28.49 -8.11
N PRO A 20 -13.73 27.80 -9.25
CA PRO A 20 -13.77 26.37 -9.26
C PRO A 20 -12.77 25.90 -8.18
N GLN A 21 -13.29 25.29 -7.11
CA GLN A 21 -12.43 24.54 -6.20
C GLN A 21 -11.78 23.46 -7.06
N ALA A 22 -10.51 23.63 -7.39
CA ALA A 22 -9.68 22.57 -7.86
C ALA A 22 -9.77 21.47 -6.78
N ARG A 23 -10.57 20.43 -7.05
CA ARG A 23 -10.48 19.18 -6.30
C ARG A 23 -9.06 18.70 -6.51
N GLY A 24 -8.17 19.03 -5.58
CA GLY A 24 -6.85 18.46 -5.54
C GLY A 24 -7.04 16.95 -5.57
N GLU A 25 -6.56 16.32 -6.62
CA GLU A 25 -6.49 14.86 -6.70
C GLU A 25 -5.70 14.41 -5.50
N VAL A 26 -6.40 13.84 -4.50
CA VAL A 26 -5.77 13.30 -3.31
C VAL A 26 -5.00 12.07 -3.78
N THR A 27 -3.71 12.23 -4.01
CA THR A 27 -2.83 11.09 -4.33
C THR A 27 -2.98 10.06 -3.23
N PRO A 28 -3.38 8.82 -3.55
CA PRO A 28 -3.59 7.80 -2.54
C PRO A 28 -2.35 7.64 -1.67
N THR A 29 -2.49 7.79 -0.36
CA THR A 29 -1.40 7.64 0.60
C THR A 29 -0.89 6.21 0.56
N LEU A 30 0.40 6.01 0.30
CA LEU A 30 1.01 4.68 0.39
C LEU A 30 1.08 4.23 1.85
N ASN A 31 1.08 2.91 2.07
CA ASN A 31 1.29 2.33 3.40
C ASN A 31 2.63 2.77 4.01
N SER A 32 3.69 2.88 3.20
CA SER A 32 4.98 3.45 3.60
C SER A 32 4.87 4.87 4.16
N ASP A 33 4.07 5.71 3.52
CA ASP A 33 3.88 7.10 3.94
C ASP A 33 3.13 7.15 5.27
N ALA A 34 2.11 6.29 5.44
CA ALA A 34 1.35 6.17 6.67
C ALA A 34 2.22 5.67 7.84
N ILE A 35 3.07 4.65 7.61
CA ILE A 35 4.03 4.16 8.61
C ILE A 35 4.99 5.28 9.01
N LYS A 36 5.58 5.99 8.04
CA LYS A 36 6.52 7.08 8.32
C LYS A 36 5.86 8.22 9.08
N ALA A 37 4.64 8.61 8.69
CA ALA A 37 3.89 9.68 9.36
C ALA A 37 3.54 9.32 10.81
N THR A 38 3.13 8.05 11.07
CA THR A 38 2.68 7.60 12.39
C THR A 38 3.84 7.31 13.34
N PHE A 39 4.94 6.70 12.83
CA PHE A 39 6.02 6.16 13.66
C PHE A 39 7.38 6.87 13.45
N GLY A 40 7.43 7.94 12.65
CA GLY A 40 8.62 8.76 12.42
C GLY A 40 9.66 8.15 11.47
N SER A 41 9.55 6.85 11.15
CA SER A 41 10.49 6.17 10.25
C SER A 41 9.79 5.06 9.46
N TYR A 42 10.38 4.68 8.34
CA TYR A 42 9.92 3.58 7.50
C TYR A 42 11.12 2.87 6.88
N GLY A 43 11.02 1.55 6.79
CA GLY A 43 11.91 0.70 6.02
C GLY A 43 11.18 -0.52 5.51
N VAL A 44 11.76 -1.18 4.52
CA VAL A 44 11.31 -2.45 3.99
C VAL A 44 12.44 -3.46 4.09
N GLU A 45 12.10 -4.67 4.50
CA GLU A 45 13.00 -5.82 4.57
C GLU A 45 12.35 -6.99 3.86
N VAL A 46 13.00 -7.51 2.82
CA VAL A 46 12.55 -8.69 2.08
C VAL A 46 12.96 -9.92 2.87
N LEU A 47 11.98 -10.69 3.30
CA LEU A 47 12.16 -11.89 4.13
C LEU A 47 12.24 -13.15 3.28
N TYR A 48 11.57 -13.14 2.13
CA TYR A 48 11.54 -14.24 1.17
C TYR A 48 11.20 -13.71 -0.21
N GLN A 49 11.85 -14.27 -1.23
CA GLN A 49 11.56 -13.96 -2.63
C GLN A 49 11.96 -15.12 -3.53
N ALA A 50 10.97 -15.85 -4.02
CA ALA A 50 11.10 -16.92 -5.00
C ALA A 50 9.76 -17.21 -5.67
N ASP A 51 9.77 -17.83 -6.83
CA ASP A 51 8.60 -18.36 -7.55
C ASP A 51 7.47 -17.32 -7.71
N GLY A 52 7.82 -16.10 -8.13
CA GLY A 52 6.85 -15.00 -8.30
C GLY A 52 6.24 -14.49 -7.01
N THR A 53 6.70 -14.98 -5.85
CA THR A 53 6.22 -14.58 -4.53
C THR A 53 7.28 -13.78 -3.79
N ARG A 54 6.86 -12.70 -3.13
CA ARG A 54 7.71 -11.90 -2.24
C ARG A 54 7.02 -11.72 -0.90
N VAL A 55 7.75 -11.97 0.19
CA VAL A 55 7.33 -11.64 1.55
C VAL A 55 8.22 -10.53 2.08
N ALA A 56 7.62 -9.49 2.60
CA ALA A 56 8.34 -8.33 3.11
C ALA A 56 7.76 -7.84 4.44
N SER A 57 8.64 -7.41 5.33
CA SER A 57 8.30 -6.64 6.52
C SER A 57 8.45 -5.16 6.22
N LEU A 58 7.36 -4.42 6.37
CA LEU A 58 7.36 -2.97 6.39
C LEU A 58 7.45 -2.55 7.85
N TYR A 59 8.53 -1.89 8.22
CA TYR A 59 8.83 -1.64 9.63
C TYR A 59 9.08 -0.16 9.92
N SER A 60 9.00 0.18 11.21
CA SER A 60 9.51 1.42 11.79
C SER A 60 10.62 1.12 12.80
N GLY A 61 11.41 2.14 13.15
CA GLY A 61 12.55 1.98 14.04
C GLY A 61 13.83 1.59 13.30
N HIS A 62 14.94 1.45 14.05
CA HIS A 62 16.27 1.14 13.52
C HIS A 62 16.96 0.07 14.39
N GLY A 63 17.84 -0.72 13.78
CA GLY A 63 18.62 -1.74 14.49
C GLY A 63 17.74 -2.71 15.28
N ALA A 64 18.03 -2.91 16.55
CA ALA A 64 17.27 -3.79 17.45
C ALA A 64 15.86 -3.26 17.80
N ASN A 65 15.56 -1.98 17.51
CA ASN A 65 14.25 -1.37 17.77
C ASN A 65 13.33 -1.42 16.55
N LYS A 66 13.66 -2.19 15.54
CA LYS A 66 12.75 -2.42 14.40
C LYS A 66 11.46 -3.10 14.89
N VAL A 67 10.32 -2.58 14.43
CA VAL A 67 9.00 -3.16 14.70
C VAL A 67 8.26 -3.32 13.38
N CYS A 68 7.90 -4.53 13.02
CA CYS A 68 7.04 -4.80 11.86
C CYS A 68 5.70 -4.10 12.04
N ARG A 69 5.36 -3.21 11.13
CA ARG A 69 4.07 -2.51 11.09
C ARG A 69 3.11 -3.15 10.10
N THR A 70 3.67 -3.81 9.09
CA THR A 70 2.90 -4.56 8.10
C THR A 70 3.74 -5.72 7.60
N LEU A 71 3.19 -6.94 7.68
CA LEU A 71 3.72 -8.09 6.96
C LEU A 71 2.96 -8.21 5.64
N ALA A 72 3.69 -8.19 4.53
CA ALA A 72 3.11 -8.22 3.21
C ALA A 72 3.55 -9.47 2.45
N VAL A 73 2.59 -10.16 1.83
CA VAL A 73 2.84 -11.22 0.85
C VAL A 73 2.33 -10.74 -0.51
N THR A 74 3.19 -10.82 -1.51
CA THR A 74 2.93 -10.34 -2.88
C THR A 74 3.08 -11.49 -3.86
N GLU A 75 2.13 -11.67 -4.76
CA GLU A 75 2.28 -12.40 -6.02
C GLU A 75 2.29 -11.39 -7.17
N PHE A 76 3.31 -11.43 -8.00
CA PHE A 76 3.36 -10.61 -9.22
C PHE A 76 2.49 -11.21 -10.31
N VAL A 77 1.86 -10.34 -11.10
CA VAL A 77 1.06 -10.77 -12.26
C VAL A 77 2.00 -11.04 -13.43
N GLU A 78 1.95 -12.25 -13.95
CA GLU A 78 2.78 -12.67 -15.08
C GLU A 78 1.95 -12.82 -16.38
N PRO A 79 2.49 -12.44 -17.54
CA PRO A 79 3.77 -11.77 -17.73
C PRO A 79 3.73 -10.31 -17.26
N VAL A 80 4.87 -9.81 -16.74
CA VAL A 80 4.99 -8.40 -16.35
C VAL A 80 4.93 -7.52 -17.60
N ASP A 81 4.14 -6.44 -17.52
CA ASP A 81 4.05 -5.45 -18.61
C ASP A 81 5.43 -4.86 -18.93
N LYS A 82 5.76 -4.74 -20.22
CA LYS A 82 7.07 -4.26 -20.68
C LYS A 82 7.45 -2.89 -20.12
N SER A 83 6.45 -2.02 -19.88
CA SER A 83 6.68 -0.69 -19.31
C SER A 83 7.11 -0.71 -17.85
N LEU A 84 6.92 -1.84 -17.18
CA LEU A 84 7.19 -2.05 -15.74
C LEU A 84 8.49 -2.84 -15.49
N LEU A 85 9.15 -3.40 -16.52
CA LEU A 85 10.28 -4.32 -16.35
C LEU A 85 11.43 -3.71 -15.53
N GLU A 86 11.88 -2.50 -15.84
CA GLU A 86 12.94 -1.83 -15.08
C GLU A 86 12.57 -1.63 -13.60
N SER A 87 11.33 -1.18 -13.35
CA SER A 87 10.83 -1.04 -11.99
C SER A 87 10.71 -2.39 -11.30
N HIS A 88 10.31 -3.42 -12.03
CA HIS A 88 10.17 -4.78 -11.51
C HIS A 88 11.54 -5.34 -11.10
N GLU A 89 12.58 -5.18 -11.89
CA GLU A 89 13.95 -5.59 -11.53
C GLU A 89 14.44 -4.91 -10.26
N ALA A 90 14.24 -3.58 -10.13
CA ALA A 90 14.58 -2.86 -8.91
C ALA A 90 13.80 -3.37 -7.68
N ILE A 91 12.52 -3.71 -7.87
CA ILE A 91 11.67 -4.29 -6.82
C ILE A 91 12.16 -5.68 -6.44
N LEU A 92 12.54 -6.51 -7.40
CA LEU A 92 13.14 -7.82 -7.16
C LEU A 92 14.49 -7.70 -6.45
N ALA A 93 15.26 -6.64 -6.70
CA ALA A 93 16.49 -6.32 -5.97
C ALA A 93 16.26 -5.79 -4.53
N GLY A 94 15.01 -5.74 -4.05
CA GLY A 94 14.67 -5.39 -2.67
C GLY A 94 14.02 -4.01 -2.47
N ALA A 95 13.84 -3.22 -3.54
CA ALA A 95 13.22 -1.90 -3.43
C ALA A 95 11.74 -1.98 -3.02
N SER A 96 11.20 -0.89 -2.47
CA SER A 96 9.78 -0.75 -2.11
C SER A 96 8.91 -0.66 -3.37
N ILE A 97 7.90 -1.53 -3.51
CA ILE A 97 7.01 -1.58 -4.67
C ILE A 97 6.41 -0.18 -4.95
N GLY A 98 5.74 0.39 -3.95
CA GLY A 98 5.04 1.65 -4.13
C GLY A 98 5.96 2.83 -4.43
N ALA A 99 7.10 2.92 -3.73
CA ALA A 99 8.06 4.01 -3.94
C ALA A 99 8.72 3.92 -5.31
N THR A 100 9.10 2.71 -5.75
CA THR A 100 9.73 2.47 -7.05
C THR A 100 8.81 2.82 -8.22
N LEU A 101 7.58 2.31 -8.19
CA LEU A 101 6.60 2.61 -9.25
C LEU A 101 6.27 4.10 -9.31
N ARG A 102 6.10 4.76 -8.15
CA ARG A 102 5.86 6.22 -8.09
C ARG A 102 7.05 7.01 -8.65
N ALA A 103 8.29 6.63 -8.30
CA ALA A 103 9.50 7.28 -8.82
C ALA A 103 9.64 7.11 -10.34
N ALA A 104 9.15 5.99 -10.90
CA ALA A 104 9.08 5.75 -12.34
C ALA A 104 7.90 6.45 -13.05
N GLY A 105 7.15 7.29 -12.34
CA GLY A 105 6.05 8.08 -12.89
C GLY A 105 4.73 7.31 -13.05
N PHE A 106 4.56 6.17 -12.36
CA PHE A 106 3.28 5.48 -12.34
C PHE A 106 2.38 6.00 -11.22
N THR A 107 1.11 6.18 -11.53
CA THR A 107 0.04 6.28 -10.55
C THR A 107 -0.32 4.86 -10.07
N ILE A 108 -0.50 4.70 -8.77
CA ILE A 108 -0.80 3.41 -8.15
C ILE A 108 -2.26 3.39 -7.75
N ASN A 109 -3.02 2.46 -8.34
CA ASN A 109 -4.40 2.19 -7.98
C ASN A 109 -4.50 0.85 -7.27
N LYS A 110 -5.15 0.84 -6.10
CA LYS A 110 -5.39 -0.37 -5.31
C LYS A 110 -6.88 -0.71 -5.36
N LYS A 111 -7.20 -1.92 -5.79
CA LYS A 111 -8.58 -2.42 -5.81
C LYS A 111 -8.73 -3.53 -4.77
N LEU A 112 -9.56 -3.29 -3.78
CA LEU A 112 -9.78 -4.23 -2.68
C LEU A 112 -10.42 -5.54 -3.19
N LEU A 113 -9.87 -6.67 -2.74
CA LEU A 113 -10.35 -8.02 -3.05
C LEU A 113 -10.91 -8.71 -1.80
N ILE A 114 -10.17 -8.64 -0.67
CA ILE A 114 -10.56 -9.25 0.60
C ILE A 114 -10.26 -8.28 1.73
N LYS A 115 -11.15 -8.23 2.71
CA LYS A 115 -10.96 -7.56 4.00
C LYS A 115 -11.32 -8.55 5.09
N THR A 116 -10.39 -8.85 5.97
CA THR A 116 -10.55 -9.89 6.99
C THR A 116 -9.63 -9.62 8.19
N GLU A 117 -9.67 -10.52 9.15
CA GLU A 117 -8.70 -10.60 10.23
C GLU A 117 -8.00 -11.96 10.19
N VAL A 118 -6.71 -11.99 10.45
CA VAL A 118 -5.91 -13.22 10.57
C VAL A 118 -5.20 -13.27 11.91
N PRO A 119 -5.04 -14.44 12.54
CA PRO A 119 -4.26 -14.54 13.77
C PRO A 119 -2.77 -14.27 13.48
N ALA A 120 -2.13 -13.49 14.36
CA ALA A 120 -0.69 -13.26 14.30
C ALA A 120 0.07 -14.59 14.41
N ASN A 121 0.79 -14.95 13.37
CA ASN A 121 1.66 -16.13 13.34
C ASN A 121 2.99 -15.85 14.06
N ALA A 122 3.82 -16.89 14.22
CA ALA A 122 5.10 -16.78 14.91
C ALA A 122 6.06 -15.79 14.24
N ALA A 123 6.05 -15.71 12.91
CA ALA A 123 6.88 -14.78 12.15
C ALA A 123 6.50 -13.32 12.44
N PHE A 124 5.21 -13.00 12.39
CA PHE A 124 4.74 -11.66 12.70
C PHE A 124 5.11 -11.25 14.14
N VAL A 125 4.90 -12.15 15.11
CA VAL A 125 5.21 -11.88 16.53
C VAL A 125 6.71 -11.60 16.73
N ALA A 126 7.58 -12.39 16.10
CA ALA A 126 9.02 -12.17 16.17
C ALA A 126 9.43 -10.82 15.56
N LEU A 127 8.88 -10.47 14.41
CA LEU A 127 9.13 -9.21 13.70
C LEU A 127 8.51 -7.99 14.40
N ALA A 128 7.42 -8.18 15.16
CA ALA A 128 6.77 -7.14 15.93
C ALA A 128 7.51 -6.79 17.24
N ASN A 129 8.66 -7.42 17.49
CA ASN A 129 9.54 -7.12 18.62
C ASN A 129 8.81 -7.03 19.97
N GLY A 130 8.00 -8.05 20.29
CA GLY A 130 7.27 -8.15 21.55
C GLY A 130 6.04 -7.24 21.69
N THR A 131 5.72 -6.43 20.69
CA THR A 131 4.56 -5.51 20.72
C THR A 131 3.25 -6.16 20.30
N THR A 132 3.30 -7.42 19.85
CA THR A 132 2.13 -8.22 19.43
C THR A 132 2.26 -9.64 20.02
N ARG A 133 1.15 -10.25 20.41
CA ARG A 133 1.12 -11.62 20.94
C ARG A 133 0.67 -12.60 19.86
N LYS A 134 1.15 -13.86 19.94
CA LYS A 134 0.68 -14.94 19.06
C LYS A 134 -0.83 -15.10 19.21
N GLY A 135 -1.52 -15.24 18.07
CA GLY A 135 -2.97 -15.37 18.04
C GLY A 135 -3.75 -14.06 18.14
N SER A 136 -3.09 -12.89 18.37
CA SER A 136 -3.78 -11.60 18.25
C SER A 136 -4.34 -11.45 16.84
N LEU A 137 -5.58 -10.99 16.71
CA LEU A 137 -6.18 -10.75 15.41
C LEU A 137 -5.54 -9.51 14.76
N LEU A 138 -5.05 -9.70 13.54
CA LEU A 138 -4.45 -8.67 12.70
C LEU A 138 -5.45 -8.28 11.62
N PHE A 139 -5.83 -7.02 11.58
CA PHE A 139 -6.57 -6.51 10.44
C PHE A 139 -5.78 -6.75 9.16
N THR A 140 -6.42 -7.31 8.15
CA THR A 140 -5.77 -7.75 6.91
C THR A 140 -6.56 -7.29 5.69
N LYS A 141 -5.87 -6.71 4.73
CA LYS A 141 -6.41 -6.39 3.40
C LYS A 141 -5.67 -7.19 2.34
N VAL A 142 -6.42 -7.67 1.36
CA VAL A 142 -5.86 -8.17 0.11
C VAL A 142 -6.37 -7.29 -1.02
N TYR A 143 -5.47 -6.79 -1.83
CA TYR A 143 -5.81 -5.92 -2.94
C TYR A 143 -4.99 -6.25 -4.19
N ALA A 144 -5.56 -5.97 -5.36
CA ALA A 144 -4.82 -5.91 -6.60
C ALA A 144 -4.23 -4.51 -6.76
N LEU A 145 -2.94 -4.46 -7.08
CA LEU A 145 -2.22 -3.24 -7.39
C LEU A 145 -2.13 -3.08 -8.90
N PHE A 146 -2.61 -1.95 -9.38
CA PHE A 146 -2.51 -1.52 -10.77
C PHE A 146 -1.51 -0.38 -10.86
N ALA A 147 -0.63 -0.47 -11.86
CA ALA A 147 0.26 0.62 -12.25
C ALA A 147 -0.31 1.32 -13.48
N GLU A 148 -0.51 2.63 -13.38
CA GLU A 148 -1.11 3.43 -14.44
C GLU A 148 -0.15 4.52 -14.89
N ARG A 149 0.05 4.65 -16.21
CA ARG A 149 0.84 5.70 -16.82
C ARG A 149 0.31 6.00 -18.21
N ASN A 150 0.17 7.30 -18.57
CA ASN A 150 -0.30 7.77 -19.87
C ASN A 150 -1.67 7.18 -20.28
N GLY A 151 -2.59 7.02 -19.33
CA GLY A 151 -3.93 6.47 -19.57
C GLY A 151 -3.98 4.95 -19.77
N SER A 152 -2.83 4.25 -19.69
CA SER A 152 -2.78 2.79 -19.67
C SER A 152 -2.68 2.30 -18.23
N SER A 153 -3.50 1.30 -17.87
CA SER A 153 -3.55 0.70 -16.54
C SER A 153 -3.29 -0.80 -16.64
N SER A 154 -2.23 -1.28 -16.01
CA SER A 154 -1.84 -2.69 -16.01
C SER A 154 -1.89 -3.27 -14.60
N PRO A 155 -2.49 -4.47 -14.39
CA PRO A 155 -2.39 -5.18 -13.13
C PRO A 155 -0.93 -5.61 -12.93
N TYR A 156 -0.37 -5.29 -11.75
CA TYR A 156 1.03 -5.56 -11.45
C TYR A 156 1.22 -6.65 -10.41
N ALA A 157 0.43 -6.61 -9.35
CA ALA A 157 0.57 -7.57 -8.26
C ALA A 157 -0.74 -7.74 -7.48
N VAL A 158 -0.89 -8.88 -6.81
CA VAL A 158 -1.86 -9.10 -5.74
C VAL A 158 -1.12 -9.17 -4.42
N ILE A 159 -1.55 -8.37 -3.44
CA ILE A 159 -0.83 -8.17 -2.19
C ILE A 159 -1.77 -8.38 -1.01
N ALA A 160 -1.39 -9.28 -0.09
CA ALA A 160 -1.99 -9.39 1.24
C ALA A 160 -1.14 -8.63 2.25
N GLU A 161 -1.74 -7.72 3.00
CA GLU A 161 -1.09 -6.94 4.06
C GLU A 161 -1.78 -7.19 5.40
N ALA A 162 -1.06 -7.80 6.36
CA ALA A 162 -1.49 -7.89 7.76
C ALA A 162 -0.87 -6.75 8.55
N TYR A 163 -1.71 -6.00 9.27
CA TYR A 163 -1.31 -4.76 9.94
C TYR A 163 -1.12 -4.97 11.43
N HIS A 164 -0.07 -4.37 11.97
CA HIS A 164 0.15 -4.29 13.40
C HIS A 164 -1.03 -3.58 14.09
N PRO A 165 -1.49 -4.03 15.27
CA PRO A 165 -2.66 -3.44 15.94
C PRO A 165 -2.58 -1.92 16.20
N ALA A 166 -1.37 -1.37 16.33
CA ALA A 166 -1.16 0.06 16.48
C ALA A 166 -1.02 0.81 15.14
N HIS A 167 -1.18 0.14 13.99
CA HIS A 167 -1.06 0.75 12.66
C HIS A 167 -2.41 0.75 11.94
N PHE A 168 -2.88 1.93 11.58
CA PHE A 168 -4.11 2.12 10.82
C PHE A 168 -3.76 2.32 9.34
N PRO A 169 -4.06 1.33 8.48
CA PRO A 169 -3.74 1.43 7.07
C PRO A 169 -4.58 2.51 6.38
N PRO A 170 -4.06 3.10 5.30
CA PRO A 170 -4.85 4.02 4.47
C PRO A 170 -6.14 3.37 3.99
N VAL A 171 -7.22 4.15 3.98
CA VAL A 171 -8.52 3.67 3.49
C VAL A 171 -8.50 3.75 1.96
N HIS A 172 -8.65 2.60 1.30
CA HIS A 172 -8.89 2.49 -0.13
C HIS A 172 -10.06 1.54 -0.30
N GLU A 173 -11.12 1.97 -0.96
CA GLU A 173 -12.40 1.22 -0.98
C GLU A 173 -12.91 0.88 -2.39
N GLU A 174 -12.11 1.12 -3.44
CA GLU A 174 -12.50 0.60 -4.74
C GLU A 174 -12.40 -0.92 -4.73
N VAL A 175 -13.54 -1.61 -4.92
CA VAL A 175 -13.63 -3.07 -4.89
C VAL A 175 -13.57 -3.62 -6.31
N THR A 176 -12.88 -4.74 -6.50
CA THR A 176 -12.91 -5.49 -7.76
C THR A 176 -13.35 -6.95 -7.51
N GLN A 177 -14.05 -7.53 -8.49
CA GLN A 177 -14.53 -8.91 -8.44
C GLN A 177 -13.96 -9.76 -9.59
N GLN A 178 -12.84 -9.38 -10.18
CA GLN A 178 -12.21 -10.16 -11.24
C GLN A 178 -11.82 -11.56 -10.75
N PRO A 179 -12.32 -12.67 -11.33
CA PRO A 179 -12.14 -14.02 -10.77
C PRO A 179 -10.67 -14.42 -10.62
N LYS A 180 -9.84 -14.19 -11.63
CA LYS A 180 -8.40 -14.50 -11.57
C LYS A 180 -7.65 -13.78 -10.45
N LEU A 181 -8.00 -12.50 -10.21
CA LEU A 181 -7.42 -11.72 -9.10
C LEU A 181 -7.94 -12.23 -7.74
N ARG A 182 -9.17 -12.72 -7.70
CA ARG A 182 -9.77 -13.32 -6.50
C ARG A 182 -9.06 -14.62 -6.10
N GLU A 183 -8.78 -15.50 -7.04
CA GLU A 183 -8.02 -16.73 -6.80
C GLU A 183 -6.59 -16.41 -6.30
N ALA A 184 -5.92 -15.42 -6.92
CA ALA A 184 -4.61 -14.95 -6.44
C ALA A 184 -4.70 -14.37 -5.02
N ALA A 185 -5.78 -13.65 -4.71
CA ALA A 185 -6.00 -13.08 -3.38
C ALA A 185 -6.13 -14.17 -2.29
N GLU A 186 -6.80 -15.25 -2.57
CA GLU A 186 -6.92 -16.39 -1.65
C GLU A 186 -5.56 -17.07 -1.44
N ARG A 187 -4.76 -17.23 -2.50
CA ARG A 187 -3.40 -17.79 -2.38
C ARG A 187 -2.46 -16.92 -1.55
N VAL A 188 -2.42 -15.59 -1.79
CA VAL A 188 -1.53 -14.71 -1.01
C VAL A 188 -1.99 -14.60 0.44
N LEU A 189 -3.29 -14.67 0.72
CA LEU A 189 -3.83 -14.70 2.08
C LEU A 189 -3.42 -15.99 2.81
N GLN A 190 -3.51 -17.13 2.15
CA GLN A 190 -3.05 -18.40 2.69
C GLN A 190 -1.55 -18.38 2.96
N LYS A 191 -0.73 -17.93 2.00
CA LYS A 191 0.72 -17.78 2.18
C LYS A 191 1.07 -16.83 3.33
N LEU A 192 0.30 -15.76 3.54
CA LEU A 192 0.49 -14.84 4.66
C LEU A 192 0.27 -15.54 6.00
N SER A 193 -0.80 -16.35 6.09
CA SER A 193 -1.15 -17.09 7.31
C SER A 193 -0.12 -18.16 7.64
N ASP A 194 0.41 -18.83 6.64
CA ASP A 194 1.34 -19.97 6.77
C ASP A 194 2.81 -19.53 6.86
N PHE A 195 3.11 -18.25 6.64
CA PHE A 195 4.49 -17.78 6.60
C PHE A 195 5.24 -18.03 7.89
N SER A 196 6.42 -18.63 7.80
CA SER A 196 7.34 -18.90 8.92
C SER A 196 8.75 -18.44 8.56
N LEU A 197 9.42 -17.77 9.49
CA LEU A 197 10.81 -17.32 9.32
C LEU A 197 11.80 -18.47 9.15
N ALA A 198 11.50 -19.66 9.64
CA ALA A 198 12.36 -20.84 9.46
C ALA A 198 12.51 -21.25 8.00
N LEU A 199 11.50 -21.01 7.17
CA LEU A 199 11.53 -21.28 5.73
C LEU A 199 12.41 -20.29 4.97
N SER A 200 12.56 -19.07 5.43
CA SER A 200 13.36 -18.05 4.76
C SER A 200 14.88 -18.22 4.93
N LEU A 201 15.31 -18.97 5.92
CA LEU A 201 16.73 -19.23 6.19
C LEU A 201 17.29 -20.43 5.37
N THR A 202 16.44 -21.20 4.71
CA THR A 202 16.83 -22.40 3.95
C THR A 202 17.01 -22.17 2.44
N THR A 203 16.70 -20.97 1.93
CA THR A 203 16.96 -20.62 0.53
C THR A 203 18.45 -20.30 0.39
N PRO A 204 19.25 -21.08 -0.36
CA PRO A 204 20.66 -20.76 -0.55
C PRO A 204 20.77 -19.44 -1.27
N SER A 205 21.49 -18.49 -0.67
CA SER A 205 21.99 -17.30 -1.36
C SER A 205 22.63 -17.78 -2.66
N ALA A 206 22.01 -17.43 -3.81
CA ALA A 206 22.61 -17.69 -5.10
C ALA A 206 24.00 -17.06 -5.08
N SER A 207 25.03 -17.90 -5.07
CA SER A 207 26.42 -17.52 -5.09
C SER A 207 26.67 -16.59 -6.26
N GLN A 208 27.03 -15.35 -5.93
CA GLN A 208 27.70 -14.49 -6.88
C GLN A 208 28.97 -15.17 -7.36
N SER A 209 28.98 -15.58 -8.59
CA SER A 209 30.16 -15.97 -9.36
C SER A 209 30.27 -15.11 -10.60
#